data_3ca0d0168f72ded0687e14268a849d94
#
_entry.id   3ca0d0168f72ded0687e14268a849d94
#
_cell.length_a   1.000
_cell.length_b   1.000
_cell.length_c   1.000
_cell.angle_alpha   90.00
_cell.angle_beta   90.00
_cell.angle_gamma   90.00
#
_symmetry.space_group_name_H-M   'P 1'
#
loop_
_entity.id
_entity.type
_entity.pdbx_description
1 polymer ?
#
loop_
_entity_poly.entity_id
_entity_poly.type
_entity_poly.pdbx_seq_one_letter_code
_entity_poly.pdbx_strand_id
1 'polypeptide(L)'
;MDADLRIRAARWADRDPVAALIAAALQPTPLAAWLVPDPAARRRVLTDVAAIWVEHAMFYGDTHLTDDMSAATVGFHRYRPIPPPANYRSRLLDAAGPHAHRFEQLDTMLAEPRPTEPHYHLAFLAVEPDAQRCGRATAMLTHHRSRLDRIDLPSWTDTTTDAQPLYTRHGYTSRPAIVLPDGPVLQPMRRNPDRRLDTWPSNLARPAAPRRDDSRSISGTTSMSR
;
A
#
# COMPACT_ATOMS: atom_id res chain seq x y z
N MET A 1 26.50 7.74 13.64
CA MET A 1 25.53 8.60 14.33
C MET A 1 24.58 9.03 13.23
N ASP A 2 23.50 8.21 13.02
CA ASP A 2 22.54 8.48 11.96
C ASP A 2 21.84 9.80 12.27
N ALA A 3 22.00 10.76 11.36
CA ALA A 3 21.13 11.93 11.33
C ALA A 3 19.69 11.42 11.33
N ASP A 4 18.89 11.97 12.22
CA ASP A 4 17.48 11.59 12.43
C ASP A 4 16.78 11.51 11.08
N LEU A 5 16.52 10.28 10.59
CA LEU A 5 15.99 10.02 9.26
C LEU A 5 14.54 10.49 9.22
N ARG A 6 14.36 11.74 8.83
CA ARG A 6 13.03 12.33 8.74
C ARG A 6 12.27 11.79 7.54
N ILE A 7 11.04 11.34 7.79
CA ILE A 7 10.11 10.87 6.75
C ILE A 7 8.98 11.89 6.63
N ARG A 8 8.68 12.28 5.41
CA ARG A 8 7.62 13.23 5.08
C ARG A 8 6.68 12.72 4.00
N ALA A 9 5.50 13.28 3.91
CA ALA A 9 4.63 13.09 2.76
C ALA A 9 5.25 13.75 1.51
N ALA A 10 5.05 13.11 0.35
CA ALA A 10 5.48 13.65 -0.92
C ALA A 10 4.63 14.86 -1.32
N ARG A 11 5.27 15.81 -2.01
CA ARG A 11 4.63 16.93 -2.70
C ARG A 11 4.55 16.60 -4.18
N TRP A 12 3.77 17.36 -4.92
CA TRP A 12 3.67 17.15 -6.38
C TRP A 12 5.02 17.20 -7.11
N ALA A 13 5.93 18.07 -6.68
CA ALA A 13 7.29 18.17 -7.24
C ALA A 13 8.15 16.91 -6.97
N ASP A 14 7.78 16.06 -6.02
CA ASP A 14 8.50 14.82 -5.73
C ASP A 14 8.10 13.65 -6.65
N ARG A 15 7.07 13.81 -7.50
CA ARG A 15 6.55 12.77 -8.39
C ARG A 15 7.65 12.11 -9.23
N ASP A 16 8.36 12.90 -10.01
CA ASP A 16 9.38 12.38 -10.92
C ASP A 16 10.63 11.84 -10.20
N PRO A 17 11.15 12.51 -9.15
CA PRO A 17 12.20 11.94 -8.30
C PRO A 17 11.80 10.59 -7.67
N VAL A 18 10.58 10.44 -7.15
CA VAL A 18 10.10 9.17 -6.58
C VAL A 18 9.98 8.09 -7.66
N ALA A 19 9.48 8.42 -8.85
CA ALA A 19 9.42 7.49 -9.97
C ALA A 19 10.82 7.00 -10.38
N ALA A 20 11.80 7.90 -10.46
CA ALA A 20 13.18 7.57 -10.75
C ALA A 20 13.82 6.67 -9.67
N LEU A 21 13.52 6.93 -8.39
CA LEU A 21 13.94 6.10 -7.27
C LEU A 21 13.36 4.68 -7.35
N ILE A 22 12.06 4.56 -7.65
CA ILE A 22 11.41 3.26 -7.86
C ILE A 22 12.09 2.50 -8.99
N ALA A 23 12.34 3.15 -10.12
CA ALA A 23 13.01 2.54 -11.26
C ALA A 23 14.44 2.09 -10.91
N ALA A 24 15.19 2.90 -10.15
CA ALA A 24 16.54 2.55 -9.69
C ALA A 24 16.54 1.30 -8.80
N ALA A 25 15.61 1.24 -7.84
CA ALA A 25 15.48 0.11 -6.93
C ALA A 25 15.02 -1.18 -7.63
N LEU A 26 14.15 -1.08 -8.64
CA LEU A 26 13.64 -2.22 -9.39
C LEU A 26 14.60 -2.71 -10.47
N GLN A 27 15.38 -1.84 -11.11
CA GLN A 27 16.20 -2.15 -12.28
C GLN A 27 17.04 -3.43 -12.16
N PRO A 28 17.69 -3.74 -11.02
CA PRO A 28 18.51 -4.96 -10.88
C PRO A 28 17.70 -6.23 -10.63
N THR A 29 16.38 -6.14 -10.48
CA THR A 29 15.55 -7.28 -10.09
C THR A 29 15.16 -8.19 -11.26
N PRO A 30 14.93 -9.50 -11.01
CA PRO A 30 14.37 -10.40 -12.02
C PRO A 30 13.01 -9.93 -12.56
N LEU A 31 12.20 -9.26 -11.74
CA LEU A 31 10.92 -8.69 -12.18
C LEU A 31 11.13 -7.61 -13.25
N ALA A 32 12.07 -6.71 -13.05
CA ALA A 32 12.37 -5.67 -14.02
C ALA A 32 12.92 -6.26 -15.34
N ALA A 33 13.73 -7.32 -15.27
CA ALA A 33 14.24 -8.02 -16.45
C ALA A 33 13.11 -8.73 -17.21
N TRP A 34 12.13 -9.28 -16.50
CA TRP A 34 10.94 -9.88 -17.10
C TRP A 34 10.03 -8.81 -17.74
N LEU A 35 9.80 -7.68 -17.08
CA LEU A 35 8.98 -6.58 -17.61
C LEU A 35 9.62 -5.95 -18.85
N VAL A 36 10.93 -5.68 -18.80
CA VAL A 36 11.68 -5.01 -19.86
C VAL A 36 13.00 -5.76 -20.07
N PRO A 37 13.02 -6.76 -20.98
CA PRO A 37 14.21 -7.58 -21.24
C PRO A 37 15.41 -6.76 -21.73
N ASP A 38 15.17 -5.72 -22.52
CA ASP A 38 16.23 -4.83 -23.02
C ASP A 38 16.82 -3.98 -21.87
N PRO A 39 18.09 -4.24 -21.45
CA PRO A 39 18.71 -3.50 -20.37
C PRO A 39 18.85 -1.99 -20.66
N ALA A 40 19.00 -1.61 -21.93
CA ALA A 40 19.19 -0.21 -22.33
C ALA A 40 17.89 0.61 -22.18
N ALA A 41 16.74 0.00 -22.47
CA ALA A 41 15.44 0.64 -22.32
C ALA A 41 14.89 0.57 -20.88
N ARG A 42 15.36 -0.40 -20.08
CA ARG A 42 14.75 -0.77 -18.80
C ARG A 42 14.56 0.42 -17.84
N ARG A 43 15.62 1.18 -17.59
CA ARG A 43 15.57 2.32 -16.64
C ARG A 43 14.51 3.34 -17.03
N ARG A 44 14.50 3.75 -18.30
CA ARG A 44 13.55 4.73 -18.82
C ARG A 44 12.12 4.21 -18.70
N VAL A 45 11.85 3.00 -19.20
CA VAL A 45 10.50 2.43 -19.20
C VAL A 45 9.97 2.29 -17.76
N LEU A 46 10.79 1.77 -16.83
CA LEU A 46 10.38 1.64 -15.43
C LEU A 46 10.10 3.02 -14.79
N THR A 47 10.87 4.04 -15.10
CA THR A 47 10.63 5.41 -14.62
C THR A 47 9.31 5.96 -15.14
N ASP A 48 9.07 5.85 -16.45
CA ASP A 48 7.88 6.38 -17.09
C ASP A 48 6.60 5.67 -16.58
N VAL A 49 6.64 4.34 -16.41
CA VAL A 49 5.52 3.58 -15.85
C VAL A 49 5.33 3.88 -14.35
N ALA A 50 6.41 3.95 -13.57
CA ALA A 50 6.33 4.31 -12.15
C ALA A 50 5.71 5.70 -11.95
N ALA A 51 6.01 6.67 -12.83
CA ALA A 51 5.44 8.01 -12.76
C ALA A 51 3.90 8.02 -12.87
N ILE A 52 3.31 7.09 -13.63
CA ILE A 52 1.85 6.92 -13.73
C ILE A 52 1.27 6.52 -12.37
N TRP A 53 1.91 5.56 -11.70
CA TRP A 53 1.44 5.05 -10.41
C TRP A 53 1.71 6.00 -9.25
N VAL A 54 2.84 6.70 -9.24
CA VAL A 54 3.14 7.75 -8.24
C VAL A 54 2.13 8.89 -8.34
N GLU A 55 1.85 9.37 -9.56
CA GLU A 55 0.81 10.37 -9.80
C GLU A 55 -0.55 9.89 -9.29
N HIS A 56 -0.93 8.66 -9.61
CA HIS A 56 -2.20 8.09 -9.18
C HIS A 56 -2.30 8.00 -7.64
N ALA A 57 -1.19 7.65 -6.96
CA ALA A 57 -1.15 7.60 -5.50
C ALA A 57 -1.30 8.98 -4.84
N MET A 58 -0.93 10.06 -5.50
CA MET A 58 -1.15 11.42 -4.99
C MET A 58 -2.63 11.82 -4.92
N PHE A 59 -3.50 11.13 -5.69
CA PHE A 59 -4.95 11.34 -5.65
C PHE A 59 -5.70 10.30 -4.82
N TYR A 60 -5.24 9.04 -4.80
CA TYR A 60 -5.97 7.90 -4.25
C TYR A 60 -5.21 7.14 -3.17
N GLY A 61 -4.10 7.67 -2.72
CA GLY A 61 -3.25 7.00 -1.74
C GLY A 61 -2.32 7.95 -1.01
N ASP A 62 -1.16 7.42 -0.65
CA ASP A 62 -0.08 8.14 0.02
C ASP A 62 1.26 7.84 -0.62
N THR A 63 2.10 8.85 -0.70
CA THR A 63 3.52 8.70 -1.00
C THR A 63 4.31 9.34 0.13
N HIS A 64 5.22 8.58 0.73
CA HIS A 64 6.14 9.07 1.76
C HIS A 64 7.57 8.84 1.32
N LEU A 65 8.46 9.75 1.69
CA LEU A 65 9.87 9.66 1.36
C LEU A 65 10.73 10.23 2.48
N THR A 66 11.98 9.81 2.51
CA THR A 66 13.00 10.40 3.39
C THR A 66 13.42 11.77 2.87
N ASP A 67 13.78 12.70 3.77
CA ASP A 67 14.18 14.07 3.37
C ASP A 67 15.40 14.08 2.43
N ASP A 68 16.28 13.07 2.53
CA ASP A 68 17.43 12.87 1.66
C ASP A 68 17.09 12.13 0.34
N MET A 69 15.81 11.87 0.07
CA MET A 69 15.31 11.17 -1.12
C MET A 69 15.84 9.74 -1.32
N SER A 70 16.49 9.14 -0.32
CA SER A 70 17.11 7.82 -0.42
C SER A 70 16.12 6.65 -0.30
N ALA A 71 14.91 6.88 0.20
CA ALA A 71 13.86 5.87 0.28
C ALA A 71 12.46 6.46 0.13
N ALA A 72 11.55 5.68 -0.45
CA ALA A 72 10.15 6.05 -0.60
C ALA A 72 9.21 4.85 -0.47
N THR A 73 7.98 5.13 -0.03
CA THR A 73 6.83 4.22 -0.11
C THR A 73 5.72 4.86 -0.92
N VAL A 74 5.06 4.06 -1.74
CA VAL A 74 3.87 4.46 -2.50
C VAL A 74 2.79 3.43 -2.25
N GLY A 75 1.59 3.86 -1.91
CA GLY A 75 0.49 2.93 -1.67
C GLY A 75 -0.88 3.57 -1.78
N PHE A 76 -1.91 2.73 -1.68
CA PHE A 76 -3.28 3.08 -2.00
C PHE A 76 -4.23 2.69 -0.88
N HIS A 77 -5.14 3.60 -0.54
CA HIS A 77 -6.24 3.33 0.38
C HIS A 77 -7.37 2.57 -0.33
N ARG A 78 -7.49 1.29 -0.05
CA ARG A 78 -8.50 0.39 -0.62
C ARG A 78 -9.69 0.19 0.31
N TYR A 79 -10.27 1.28 0.83
CA TYR A 79 -11.55 1.22 1.58
C TYR A 79 -12.74 0.89 0.67
N ARG A 80 -12.60 1.19 -0.60
CA ARG A 80 -13.53 0.93 -1.71
C ARG A 80 -12.72 0.78 -3.00
N PRO A 81 -13.30 0.24 -4.06
CA PRO A 81 -12.65 0.24 -5.38
C PRO A 81 -12.23 1.66 -5.76
N ILE A 82 -10.99 1.82 -6.20
CA ILE A 82 -10.48 3.06 -6.78
C ILE A 82 -10.43 2.92 -8.30
N PRO A 83 -10.66 4.00 -9.07
CA PRO A 83 -10.56 3.95 -10.52
C PRO A 83 -9.12 3.62 -10.94
N PRO A 84 -8.90 3.10 -12.14
CA PRO A 84 -7.54 3.02 -12.71
C PRO A 84 -6.97 4.43 -12.95
N PRO A 85 -5.64 4.56 -13.12
CA PRO A 85 -5.05 5.83 -13.55
C PRO A 85 -5.72 6.37 -14.81
N ALA A 86 -5.87 7.70 -14.89
CA ALA A 86 -6.50 8.34 -16.06
C ALA A 86 -5.76 7.96 -17.35
N ASN A 87 -6.51 7.52 -18.37
CA ASN A 87 -5.99 7.08 -19.67
C ASN A 87 -4.88 6.00 -19.55
N TYR A 88 -5.01 5.10 -18.55
CA TYR A 88 -3.94 4.18 -18.16
C TYR A 88 -3.38 3.40 -19.35
N ARG A 89 -4.24 2.78 -20.16
CA ARG A 89 -3.78 1.96 -21.30
C ARG A 89 -2.97 2.77 -22.33
N SER A 90 -3.42 3.96 -22.71
CA SER A 90 -2.70 4.81 -23.64
C SER A 90 -1.35 5.23 -23.06
N ARG A 91 -1.35 5.74 -21.82
CA ARG A 91 -0.12 6.15 -21.12
C ARG A 91 0.86 5.00 -20.94
N LEU A 92 0.38 3.81 -20.67
CA LEU A 92 1.21 2.61 -20.56
C LEU A 92 1.84 2.23 -21.88
N LEU A 93 1.09 2.32 -22.99
CA LEU A 93 1.61 2.09 -24.34
C LEU A 93 2.68 3.13 -24.71
N ASP A 94 2.46 4.40 -24.39
CA ASP A 94 3.42 5.47 -24.63
C ASP A 94 4.72 5.28 -23.81
N ALA A 95 4.60 4.87 -22.53
CA ALA A 95 5.72 4.67 -21.62
C ALA A 95 6.53 3.39 -21.92
N ALA A 96 5.82 2.27 -22.11
CA ALA A 96 6.42 0.94 -22.19
C ALA A 96 6.55 0.39 -23.62
N GLY A 97 5.86 0.97 -24.59
CA GLY A 97 5.91 0.56 -25.99
C GLY A 97 5.63 -0.95 -26.16
N PRO A 98 6.55 -1.71 -26.77
CA PRO A 98 6.34 -3.14 -27.02
C PRO A 98 6.25 -3.97 -25.73
N HIS A 99 6.67 -3.42 -24.59
CA HIS A 99 6.64 -4.12 -23.29
C HIS A 99 5.32 -3.93 -22.53
N ALA A 100 4.40 -3.08 -22.99
CA ALA A 100 3.15 -2.74 -22.29
C ALA A 100 2.33 -3.98 -21.89
N HIS A 101 2.28 -5.00 -22.75
CA HIS A 101 1.54 -6.24 -22.50
C HIS A 101 2.00 -6.97 -21.23
N ARG A 102 3.29 -6.88 -20.85
CA ARG A 102 3.83 -7.52 -19.63
C ARG A 102 3.39 -6.77 -18.37
N PHE A 103 3.26 -5.47 -18.44
CA PHE A 103 2.70 -4.66 -17.35
C PHE A 103 1.21 -4.94 -17.18
N GLU A 104 0.44 -5.01 -18.28
CA GLU A 104 -0.98 -5.39 -18.23
C GLU A 104 -1.17 -6.80 -17.63
N GLN A 105 -0.32 -7.76 -18.01
CA GLN A 105 -0.31 -9.10 -17.45
C GLN A 105 0.01 -9.09 -15.95
N LEU A 106 1.03 -8.34 -15.53
CA LEU A 106 1.39 -8.18 -14.13
C LEU A 106 0.21 -7.59 -13.33
N ASP A 107 -0.39 -6.51 -13.81
CA ASP A 107 -1.52 -5.86 -13.16
C ASP A 107 -2.69 -6.83 -12.94
N THR A 108 -3.00 -7.66 -13.95
CA THR A 108 -4.05 -8.68 -13.89
C THR A 108 -3.73 -9.72 -12.81
N MET A 109 -2.52 -10.25 -12.81
CA MET A 109 -2.10 -11.29 -11.88
C MET A 109 -2.00 -10.77 -10.43
N LEU A 110 -1.61 -9.52 -10.23
CA LEU A 110 -1.59 -8.88 -8.92
C LEU A 110 -2.99 -8.52 -8.40
N ALA A 111 -3.96 -8.33 -9.29
CA ALA A 111 -5.33 -8.01 -8.90
C ALA A 111 -6.09 -9.22 -8.35
N GLU A 112 -5.81 -10.43 -8.86
CA GLU A 112 -6.54 -11.65 -8.56
C GLU A 112 -6.50 -12.05 -7.06
N PRO A 113 -5.33 -12.13 -6.38
CA PRO A 113 -5.24 -12.52 -4.97
C PRO A 113 -5.53 -11.38 -4.00
N ARG A 114 -5.78 -10.17 -4.49
CA ARG A 114 -5.94 -8.99 -3.65
C ARG A 114 -7.20 -9.08 -2.80
N PRO A 115 -7.14 -8.71 -1.49
CA PRO A 115 -8.31 -8.72 -0.63
C PRO A 115 -9.41 -7.78 -1.13
N THR A 116 -10.67 -8.18 -0.93
CA THR A 116 -11.85 -7.34 -1.19
C THR A 116 -12.22 -6.48 0.02
N GLU A 117 -11.83 -6.91 1.23
CA GLU A 117 -12.04 -6.14 2.45
C GLU A 117 -11.15 -4.88 2.50
N PRO A 118 -11.54 -3.86 3.28
CA PRO A 118 -10.75 -2.64 3.45
C PRO A 118 -9.30 -2.93 3.86
N HIS A 119 -8.35 -2.40 3.11
CA HIS A 119 -6.92 -2.54 3.39
C HIS A 119 -6.13 -1.38 2.78
N TYR A 120 -4.88 -1.24 3.22
CA TYR A 120 -3.89 -0.41 2.54
C TYR A 120 -3.02 -1.29 1.64
N HIS A 121 -2.93 -0.97 0.36
CA HIS A 121 -2.04 -1.64 -0.58
C HIS A 121 -0.72 -0.86 -0.68
N LEU A 122 0.34 -1.37 -0.06
CA LEU A 122 1.70 -0.88 -0.24
C LEU A 122 2.23 -1.38 -1.57
N ALA A 123 2.13 -0.56 -2.61
CA ALA A 123 2.49 -0.94 -3.98
C ALA A 123 4.01 -0.90 -4.23
N PHE A 124 4.70 0.10 -3.65
CA PHE A 124 6.15 0.22 -3.79
C PHE A 124 6.80 0.57 -2.45
N LEU A 125 7.92 -0.08 -2.18
CA LEU A 125 8.94 0.31 -1.22
C LEU A 125 10.26 0.35 -1.97
N ALA A 126 10.79 1.52 -2.20
CA ALA A 126 12.03 1.74 -2.93
C ALA A 126 13.10 2.32 -2.02
N VAL A 127 14.33 1.83 -2.17
CA VAL A 127 15.52 2.35 -1.51
C VAL A 127 16.61 2.48 -2.57
N GLU A 128 17.24 3.65 -2.63
CA GLU A 128 18.38 3.90 -3.51
C GLU A 128 19.42 2.78 -3.37
N PRO A 129 19.93 2.19 -4.46
CA PRO A 129 20.85 1.05 -4.40
C PRO A 129 22.03 1.28 -3.44
N ASP A 130 22.64 2.45 -3.45
CA ASP A 130 23.79 2.79 -2.58
C ASP A 130 23.39 3.02 -1.11
N ALA A 131 22.11 3.23 -0.82
CA ALA A 131 21.56 3.40 0.52
C ALA A 131 20.89 2.13 1.08
N GLN A 132 20.96 1.01 0.35
CA GLN A 132 20.43 -0.26 0.82
C GLN A 132 21.24 -0.82 1.98
N ARG A 133 20.60 -1.71 2.78
CA ARG A 133 21.18 -2.34 3.98
C ARG A 133 21.61 -1.38 5.10
N CYS A 134 21.28 -0.08 4.97
CA CYS A 134 21.51 0.96 5.98
C CYS A 134 20.24 1.27 6.81
N GLY A 135 19.30 0.34 6.92
CA GLY A 135 18.10 0.49 7.74
C GLY A 135 16.97 1.33 7.12
N ARG A 136 17.15 1.93 5.92
CA ARG A 136 16.17 2.80 5.25
C ARG A 136 14.80 2.12 5.05
N ALA A 137 14.79 0.91 4.49
CA ALA A 137 13.55 0.14 4.32
C ALA A 137 12.86 -0.17 5.64
N THR A 138 13.61 -0.48 6.69
CA THR A 138 13.10 -0.70 8.06
C THR A 138 12.44 0.56 8.60
N ALA A 139 13.07 1.72 8.46
CA ALA A 139 12.52 3.00 8.90
C ALA A 139 11.19 3.32 8.16
N MET A 140 11.16 3.15 6.84
CA MET A 140 9.96 3.36 6.03
C MET A 140 8.82 2.42 6.44
N LEU A 141 9.09 1.12 6.64
CA LEU A 141 8.08 0.15 7.09
C LEU A 141 7.62 0.40 8.53
N THR A 142 8.51 0.85 9.42
CA THR A 142 8.13 1.24 10.78
C THR A 142 7.18 2.44 10.77
N HIS A 143 7.50 3.47 9.99
CA HIS A 143 6.64 4.64 9.79
C HIS A 143 5.27 4.22 9.21
N HIS A 144 5.27 3.43 8.16
CA HIS A 144 4.07 2.90 7.50
C HIS A 144 3.20 2.12 8.50
N ARG A 145 3.78 1.15 9.21
CA ARG A 145 3.10 0.33 10.22
C ARG A 145 2.46 1.18 11.30
N SER A 146 3.22 2.12 11.88
CA SER A 146 2.72 2.98 12.96
C SER A 146 1.51 3.83 12.55
N ARG A 147 1.42 4.21 11.28
CA ARG A 147 0.26 4.94 10.73
C ARG A 147 -0.96 4.02 10.64
N LEU A 148 -0.81 2.82 10.10
CA LEU A 148 -1.91 1.89 9.91
C LEU A 148 -2.43 1.30 11.21
N ASP A 149 -1.57 1.06 12.20
CA ASP A 149 -1.95 0.58 13.53
C ASP A 149 -2.85 1.58 14.26
N ARG A 150 -2.64 2.90 14.04
CA ARG A 150 -3.51 3.93 14.64
C ARG A 150 -4.95 3.94 14.12
N ILE A 151 -5.16 3.44 12.90
CA ILE A 151 -6.48 3.42 12.25
C ILE A 151 -7.03 2.01 12.08
N ASP A 152 -6.40 1.01 12.73
CA ASP A 152 -6.78 -0.41 12.68
C ASP A 152 -6.94 -0.96 11.24
N LEU A 153 -6.06 -0.54 10.32
CA LEU A 153 -6.15 -0.89 8.90
C LEU A 153 -5.13 -1.96 8.52
N PRO A 154 -5.56 -3.12 7.98
CA PRO A 154 -4.64 -4.12 7.42
C PRO A 154 -3.84 -3.58 6.24
N SER A 155 -2.63 -4.13 6.04
CA SER A 155 -1.78 -3.82 4.89
C SER A 155 -1.57 -5.05 4.01
N TRP A 156 -1.53 -4.81 2.71
CA TRP A 156 -1.19 -5.76 1.67
C TRP A 156 0.00 -5.26 0.87
N THR A 157 0.87 -6.16 0.43
CA THR A 157 1.96 -5.86 -0.50
C THR A 157 2.25 -7.09 -1.35
N ASP A 158 2.77 -6.87 -2.56
CA ASP A 158 3.24 -7.90 -3.46
C ASP A 158 4.75 -7.71 -3.61
N THR A 159 5.53 -8.65 -3.07
CA THR A 159 6.99 -8.53 -2.98
C THR A 159 7.70 -9.64 -3.73
N THR A 160 9.01 -9.50 -3.92
CA THR A 160 9.87 -10.58 -4.41
C THR A 160 10.24 -11.52 -3.26
N THR A 161 10.62 -12.75 -3.57
CA THR A 161 11.08 -13.73 -2.58
C THR A 161 12.28 -13.24 -1.76
N ASP A 162 13.18 -12.49 -2.38
CA ASP A 162 14.37 -11.95 -1.71
C ASP A 162 14.03 -10.88 -0.65
N ALA A 163 12.96 -10.12 -0.86
CA ALA A 163 12.53 -9.09 0.07
C ALA A 163 11.55 -9.61 1.15
N GLN A 164 10.99 -10.81 0.99
CA GLN A 164 10.08 -11.44 1.95
C GLN A 164 10.57 -11.42 3.40
N PRO A 165 11.86 -11.73 3.73
CA PRO A 165 12.34 -11.69 5.12
C PRO A 165 12.25 -10.29 5.75
N LEU A 166 12.38 -9.22 4.96
CA LEU A 166 12.18 -7.86 5.45
C LEU A 166 10.73 -7.66 5.93
N TYR A 167 9.76 -7.99 5.11
CA TYR A 167 8.34 -7.83 5.45
C TYR A 167 7.92 -8.73 6.61
N THR A 168 8.42 -9.97 6.68
CA THR A 168 8.16 -10.89 7.79
C THR A 168 8.59 -10.29 9.14
N ARG A 169 9.77 -9.65 9.21
CA ARG A 169 10.23 -8.94 10.43
C ARG A 169 9.33 -7.76 10.82
N HIS A 170 8.54 -7.26 9.89
CA HIS A 170 7.56 -6.18 10.12
C HIS A 170 6.12 -6.70 10.30
N GLY A 171 5.95 -8.00 10.58
CA GLY A 171 4.66 -8.60 10.93
C GLY A 171 3.78 -8.99 9.74
N TYR A 172 4.33 -9.00 8.52
CA TYR A 172 3.61 -9.52 7.37
C TYR A 172 3.69 -11.06 7.31
N THR A 173 2.61 -11.66 6.88
CA THR A 173 2.48 -13.11 6.63
C THR A 173 2.27 -13.37 5.16
N SER A 174 2.93 -14.40 4.63
CA SER A 174 2.83 -14.79 3.24
C SER A 174 1.45 -15.32 2.87
N ARG A 175 1.08 -15.10 1.63
CA ARG A 175 -0.11 -15.65 0.95
C ARG A 175 0.34 -16.55 -0.19
N PRO A 176 -0.55 -17.26 -0.88
CA PRO A 176 -0.16 -18.05 -2.05
C PRO A 176 0.65 -17.23 -3.04
N ALA A 177 1.75 -17.80 -3.51
CA ALA A 177 2.67 -17.12 -4.42
C ALA A 177 2.04 -16.94 -5.81
N ILE A 178 2.45 -15.88 -6.51
CA ILE A 178 2.10 -15.63 -7.91
C ILE A 178 3.31 -16.02 -8.77
N VAL A 179 3.11 -16.98 -9.65
CA VAL A 179 4.14 -17.41 -10.60
C VAL A 179 3.90 -16.71 -11.93
N LEU A 180 4.80 -15.79 -12.30
CA LEU A 180 4.71 -15.13 -13.60
C LEU A 180 5.13 -16.08 -14.72
N PRO A 181 4.41 -16.13 -15.86
CA PRO A 181 4.80 -16.97 -17.00
C PRO A 181 6.20 -16.60 -17.48
N ASP A 182 7.10 -17.59 -17.54
CA ASP A 182 8.51 -17.41 -17.90
C ASP A 182 9.21 -16.29 -17.09
N GLY A 183 8.75 -16.05 -15.86
CA GLY A 183 9.18 -14.94 -15.02
C GLY A 183 9.44 -15.34 -13.57
N PRO A 184 9.73 -14.34 -12.72
CA PRO A 184 9.97 -14.58 -11.31
C PRO A 184 8.68 -14.94 -10.56
N VAL A 185 8.87 -15.47 -9.36
CA VAL A 185 7.81 -15.69 -8.38
C VAL A 185 7.66 -14.43 -7.54
N LEU A 186 6.43 -13.95 -7.39
CA LEU A 186 6.07 -12.88 -6.47
C LEU A 186 5.37 -13.45 -5.25
N GLN A 187 5.60 -12.82 -4.12
CA GLN A 187 5.06 -13.22 -2.83
C GLN A 187 4.09 -12.15 -2.30
N PRO A 188 2.79 -12.35 -2.47
CA PRO A 188 1.81 -11.52 -1.79
C PRO A 188 1.93 -11.71 -0.29
N MET A 189 1.85 -10.62 0.46
CA MET A 189 1.96 -10.64 1.91
C MET A 189 0.91 -9.74 2.54
N ARG A 190 0.38 -10.16 3.69
CA ARG A 190 -0.62 -9.40 4.46
C ARG A 190 -0.13 -9.17 5.87
N ARG A 191 -0.37 -7.98 6.39
CA ARG A 191 -0.20 -7.63 7.80
C ARG A 191 -1.53 -7.16 8.38
N ASN A 192 -1.92 -7.73 9.50
CA ASN A 192 -2.97 -7.16 10.33
C ASN A 192 -2.37 -6.09 11.24
N PRO A 193 -3.12 -5.02 11.57
CA PRO A 193 -2.65 -4.02 12.51
C PRO A 193 -2.41 -4.66 13.89
N ASP A 194 -1.39 -4.16 14.60
CA ASP A 194 -1.20 -4.50 16.00
C ASP A 194 -2.29 -3.78 16.78
N ARG A 195 -3.34 -4.51 17.15
CA ARG A 195 -4.36 -3.98 18.06
C ARG A 195 -3.66 -3.58 19.35
N ARG A 196 -3.40 -2.32 19.55
CA ARG A 196 -3.25 -1.82 20.91
C ARG A 196 -4.61 -2.09 21.54
N LEU A 197 -4.66 -3.07 22.42
CA LEU A 197 -5.70 -3.10 23.41
C LEU A 197 -5.58 -1.74 24.10
N ASP A 198 -6.46 -0.80 23.75
CA ASP A 198 -6.70 0.35 24.60
C ASP A 198 -7.03 -0.28 25.95
N THR A 199 -6.03 -0.34 26.82
CA THR A 199 -6.26 -0.56 28.23
C THR A 199 -6.99 0.70 28.68
N TRP A 200 -8.31 0.71 28.46
CA TRP A 200 -9.19 1.63 29.15
C TRP A 200 -8.83 1.52 30.61
N PRO A 201 -8.37 2.61 31.24
CA PRO A 201 -7.96 2.55 32.62
C PRO A 201 -9.14 1.99 33.42
N SER A 202 -8.93 0.83 34.06
CA SER A 202 -9.95 0.06 34.78
C SER A 202 -10.59 0.81 35.95
N ASN A 203 -10.16 2.05 36.19
CA ASN A 203 -10.63 2.94 37.25
C ASN A 203 -11.69 3.98 36.79
N LEU A 204 -12.05 4.03 35.50
CA LEU A 204 -13.18 4.84 35.05
C LEU A 204 -14.38 3.91 34.86
N ALA A 205 -15.32 3.95 35.81
CA ALA A 205 -16.58 3.21 35.74
C ALA A 205 -17.28 3.55 34.41
N ARG A 206 -17.63 2.51 33.66
CA ARG A 206 -18.42 2.63 32.44
C ARG A 206 -19.70 3.41 32.78
N PRO A 207 -20.04 4.52 32.11
CA PRO A 207 -21.30 5.19 32.35
C PRO A 207 -22.43 4.17 32.15
N ALA A 208 -23.30 4.02 33.15
CA ALA A 208 -24.42 3.11 33.09
C ALA A 208 -25.31 3.48 31.91
N ALA A 209 -25.68 2.49 31.12
CA ALA A 209 -26.61 2.68 30.02
C ALA A 209 -27.92 3.27 30.57
N PRO A 210 -28.55 4.25 29.90
CA PRO A 210 -29.79 4.83 30.35
C PRO A 210 -30.86 3.74 30.50
N ARG A 211 -31.47 3.65 31.69
CA ARG A 211 -32.58 2.73 31.93
C ARG A 211 -33.70 3.15 30.99
N ARG A 212 -34.19 2.25 30.17
CA ARG A 212 -35.45 2.43 29.47
C ARG A 212 -36.55 2.48 30.51
N ASP A 213 -37.25 3.62 30.57
CA ASP A 213 -38.40 3.82 31.41
C ASP A 213 -39.61 3.14 30.73
N ASP A 214 -39.92 1.92 31.20
CA ASP A 214 -41.10 1.18 30.79
C ASP A 214 -42.28 1.59 31.68
N SER A 215 -42.74 2.82 31.50
CA SER A 215 -43.98 3.25 32.12
C SER A 215 -44.79 4.14 31.20
N ARG A 216 -45.63 3.57 30.37
CA ARG A 216 -46.92 4.13 29.97
C ARG A 216 -47.85 3.04 29.42
N SER A 217 -48.44 2.27 30.33
CA SER A 217 -49.76 1.72 30.07
C SER A 217 -50.77 2.83 30.22
N ILE A 218 -51.47 3.18 29.15
CA ILE A 218 -52.70 3.93 29.21
C ILE A 218 -53.80 3.09 28.65
N SER A 219 -54.54 2.49 29.57
CA SER A 219 -55.90 1.99 29.35
C SER A 219 -56.80 3.19 29.05
N GLY A 220 -57.49 3.16 27.95
CA GLY A 220 -58.48 4.17 27.57
C GLY A 220 -59.57 3.51 26.69
N THR A 221 -60.45 2.77 27.33
CA THR A 221 -61.79 2.37 26.82
C THR A 221 -62.63 3.62 26.63
N THR A 222 -63.15 3.88 25.44
CA THR A 222 -64.39 4.63 25.28
C THR A 222 -65.12 4.14 24.04
N SER A 223 -66.26 3.53 24.30
CA SER A 223 -67.41 3.23 23.40
C SER A 223 -68.10 4.54 23.00
N MET A 224 -68.61 4.66 21.74
CA MET A 224 -69.99 5.09 21.39
C MET A 224 -70.09 5.26 19.87
N SER A 225 -70.91 4.44 19.28
CA SER A 225 -72.18 4.68 18.55
C SER A 225 -72.25 5.94 17.64
N ARG A 226 -72.32 5.72 16.36
CA ARG A 226 -73.48 5.84 15.41
C ARG A 226 -73.00 5.60 13.99
#